data_6302b1124a443cb3fe96db8bd28ad6a3
#
_entry.id   6302b1124a443cb3fe96db8bd28ad6a3
#
_cell.length_a   1.000
_cell.length_b   1.000
_cell.length_c   1.000
_cell.angle_alpha   90.00
_cell.angle_beta   90.00
_cell.angle_gamma   90.00
#
_symmetry.space_group_name_H-M   'P 1'
#
loop_
_entity.id
_entity.type
_entity.pdbx_description
1 polymer ?
#
loop_
_entity_poly.entity_id
_entity_poly.type
_entity_poly.pdbx_seq_one_letter_code
_entity_poly.pdbx_strand_id
1 'polypeptide(L)'
;KLAQTYLNDLSTTRIIRALNVVADPVTGDPVCQSVLDGSDPNCIPWNVFETGGVLPDGQDPVQGYIAKALFATGEVTTDIASGYVTGDMGQYGVKLPTADTGIQIVGGYEYRQEKISYEPDDGFQSGDGAGQGGATVPVAGSFAVKDFFFEAQIPLFEGYDLAQSVNLNLGYRYSDYNTGQTTDTYKGAFDWSFNDQIRLRASLQRA
;
A
#
# COMPACT_ATOMS: atom_id res chain seq x y z
N LYS A 1 -3.33 9.50 -6.56
CA LYS A 1 -2.03 10.19 -6.78
C LYS A 1 -1.42 10.56 -5.44
N LEU A 2 -0.13 10.36 -5.30
CA LEU A 2 0.68 10.75 -4.15
C LEU A 2 1.74 11.74 -4.65
N ALA A 3 1.92 12.84 -3.93
CA ALA A 3 3.09 13.71 -4.06
C ALA A 3 3.75 13.79 -2.68
N GLN A 4 5.02 13.49 -2.61
CA GLN A 4 5.79 13.48 -1.38
C GLN A 4 6.90 14.52 -1.50
N THR A 5 7.03 15.39 -0.49
CA THR A 5 7.99 16.48 -0.48
C THR A 5 8.64 16.57 0.89
N TYR A 6 9.96 16.45 0.93
CA TYR A 6 10.78 16.68 2.11
C TYR A 6 11.64 17.91 1.86
N LEU A 7 11.30 19.05 2.46
CA LEU A 7 11.97 20.31 2.20
C LEU A 7 13.28 20.49 2.98
N ASN A 8 13.42 19.80 4.12
CA ASN A 8 14.51 20.00 5.06
C ASN A 8 15.29 18.70 5.31
N ASP A 9 15.43 17.85 4.31
CA ASP A 9 16.37 16.76 4.38
C ASP A 9 17.81 17.25 4.20
N LEU A 10 18.78 16.45 4.52
CA LEU A 10 20.19 16.81 4.49
C LEU A 10 20.93 15.95 3.47
N SER A 11 21.85 16.57 2.73
CA SER A 11 22.73 15.85 1.81
C SER A 11 23.90 15.25 2.56
N THR A 12 24.00 13.92 2.57
CA THR A 12 25.15 13.19 3.14
C THR A 12 26.47 13.61 2.46
N THR A 13 26.45 13.75 1.15
CA THR A 13 27.63 14.18 0.38
C THR A 13 28.10 15.60 0.79
N ARG A 14 27.16 16.54 0.94
CA ARG A 14 27.49 17.91 1.36
C ARG A 14 27.95 17.96 2.82
N ILE A 15 27.34 17.15 3.71
CA ILE A 15 27.80 17.02 5.10
C ILE A 15 29.28 16.55 5.12
N ILE A 16 29.62 15.51 4.39
CA ILE A 16 30.99 14.99 4.34
C ILE A 16 31.96 16.05 3.83
N ARG A 17 31.58 16.82 2.79
CA ARG A 17 32.39 17.91 2.26
C ARG A 17 32.56 19.05 3.25
N ALA A 18 31.47 19.46 3.93
CA ALA A 18 31.49 20.51 4.94
C ALA A 18 32.37 20.19 6.15
N LEU A 19 32.51 18.90 6.47
CA LEU A 19 33.36 18.40 7.56
C LEU A 19 34.83 18.18 7.13
N ASN A 20 35.11 18.07 5.83
CA ASN A 20 36.46 17.94 5.31
C ASN A 20 37.11 19.32 5.11
N VAL A 21 37.53 19.90 6.22
CA VAL A 21 38.07 21.26 6.31
C VAL A 21 39.59 21.24 6.40
N VAL A 22 40.25 22.13 5.65
CA VAL A 22 41.70 22.34 5.64
C VAL A 22 42.00 23.83 5.78
N ALA A 23 43.26 24.18 6.06
CA ALA A 23 43.68 25.59 6.03
C ALA A 23 43.89 26.02 4.57
N ASP A 24 43.36 27.18 4.20
CA ASP A 24 43.63 27.80 2.92
C ASP A 24 45.13 28.12 2.78
N PRO A 25 45.81 27.68 1.70
CA PRO A 25 47.25 27.85 1.56
C PRO A 25 47.70 29.30 1.42
N VAL A 26 46.78 30.24 1.15
CA VAL A 26 47.05 31.65 0.97
C VAL A 26 46.72 32.49 2.21
N THR A 27 45.50 32.27 2.78
CA THR A 27 44.97 33.05 3.90
C THR A 27 45.17 32.38 5.26
N GLY A 28 45.27 31.05 5.29
CA GLY A 28 45.30 30.26 6.52
C GLY A 28 43.93 29.98 7.14
N ASP A 29 42.86 30.54 6.56
CA ASP A 29 41.49 30.36 7.05
C ASP A 29 40.96 28.95 6.80
N PRO A 30 39.96 28.48 7.60
CA PRO A 30 39.32 27.19 7.36
C PRO A 30 38.51 27.21 6.05
N VAL A 31 38.77 26.26 5.16
CA VAL A 31 38.08 26.10 3.88
C VAL A 31 37.82 24.62 3.59
N CYS A 32 36.72 24.28 2.91
CA CYS A 32 36.49 22.91 2.48
C CYS A 32 37.58 22.47 1.47
N GLN A 33 38.07 21.24 1.58
CA GLN A 33 38.99 20.68 0.58
C GLN A 33 38.38 20.71 -0.83
N SER A 34 37.04 20.52 -0.95
CA SER A 34 36.33 20.55 -2.22
C SER A 34 36.28 21.92 -2.92
N VAL A 35 36.51 23.01 -2.19
CA VAL A 35 36.71 24.36 -2.77
C VAL A 35 38.07 24.47 -3.42
N LEU A 36 39.14 23.97 -2.75
CA LEU A 36 40.49 24.05 -3.25
C LEU A 36 40.72 23.15 -4.47
N ASP A 37 40.12 21.98 -4.52
CA ASP A 37 40.24 21.07 -5.66
C ASP A 37 39.22 21.34 -6.78
N GLY A 38 38.29 22.28 -6.55
CA GLY A 38 37.26 22.70 -7.51
C GLY A 38 36.09 21.72 -7.66
N SER A 39 36.00 20.66 -6.86
CA SER A 39 34.93 19.67 -6.94
C SER A 39 33.57 20.18 -6.39
N ASP A 40 33.62 21.18 -5.48
CA ASP A 40 32.44 21.91 -4.99
C ASP A 40 32.82 23.30 -4.48
N PRO A 41 32.79 24.31 -5.37
CA PRO A 41 33.19 25.69 -5.01
C PRO A 41 32.21 26.39 -4.05
N ASN A 42 31.01 25.78 -3.83
CA ASN A 42 29.99 26.35 -2.95
C ASN A 42 30.02 25.76 -1.54
N CYS A 43 30.97 24.86 -1.24
CA CYS A 43 31.06 24.25 0.06
C CYS A 43 31.34 25.26 1.16
N ILE A 44 30.61 25.15 2.27
CA ILE A 44 30.75 25.96 3.48
C ILE A 44 31.32 25.09 4.58
N PRO A 45 32.48 25.42 5.21
CA PRO A 45 33.04 24.67 6.30
C PRO A 45 32.08 24.62 7.50
N TRP A 46 31.92 23.43 8.09
CA TRP A 46 31.07 23.27 9.25
C TRP A 46 31.88 23.02 10.52
N ASN A 47 31.83 23.99 11.45
CA ASN A 47 32.44 23.84 12.76
C ASN A 47 31.48 23.16 13.74
N VAL A 48 31.51 21.85 13.82
CA VAL A 48 30.65 21.07 14.72
C VAL A 48 30.97 21.23 16.22
N PHE A 49 32.11 21.88 16.55
CA PHE A 49 32.53 22.15 17.92
C PHE A 49 32.09 23.50 18.44
N GLU A 50 31.46 24.31 17.60
CA GLU A 50 30.96 25.61 17.99
C GLU A 50 29.69 25.45 18.86
N THR A 51 29.54 26.30 19.87
CA THR A 51 28.35 26.30 20.73
C THR A 51 27.13 26.73 19.92
N GLY A 52 26.11 25.89 19.88
CA GLY A 52 24.90 26.11 19.12
C GLY A 52 24.81 25.34 17.80
N GLY A 53 25.94 24.83 17.27
CA GLY A 53 25.97 24.03 16.05
C GLY A 53 25.30 24.71 14.86
N VAL A 54 24.56 23.95 14.05
CA VAL A 54 23.71 24.48 12.98
C VAL A 54 22.44 25.06 13.56
N LEU A 55 22.17 26.35 13.30
CA LEU A 55 21.02 27.04 13.84
C LEU A 55 19.72 26.59 13.17
N PRO A 56 18.64 26.32 13.92
CA PRO A 56 17.40 25.77 13.40
C PRO A 56 16.55 26.78 12.59
N ASP A 57 16.90 28.05 12.60
CA ASP A 57 16.15 29.15 11.95
C ASP A 57 16.52 29.38 10.48
N GLY A 58 17.43 28.59 9.92
CA GLY A 58 17.90 28.75 8.55
C GLY A 58 18.82 29.96 8.30
N GLN A 59 19.27 30.63 9.37
CA GLN A 59 20.18 31.77 9.29
C GLN A 59 21.63 31.32 9.11
N ASP A 60 21.95 30.08 9.45
CA ASP A 60 23.31 29.53 9.32
C ASP A 60 23.57 29.17 7.83
N PRO A 61 24.63 29.74 7.21
CA PRO A 61 25.01 29.40 5.84
C PRO A 61 25.27 27.90 5.63
N VAL A 62 25.77 27.20 6.63
CA VAL A 62 26.01 25.75 6.58
C VAL A 62 24.72 25.00 6.42
N GLN A 63 23.68 25.38 7.17
CA GLN A 63 22.36 24.76 7.05
C GLN A 63 21.82 24.89 5.62
N GLY A 64 21.92 26.08 5.03
CA GLY A 64 21.54 26.31 3.63
C GLY A 64 22.33 25.44 2.65
N TYR A 65 23.62 25.24 2.91
CA TYR A 65 24.48 24.39 2.06
C TYR A 65 24.14 22.91 2.18
N ILE A 66 24.01 22.36 3.41
CA ILE A 66 23.76 20.94 3.60
C ILE A 66 22.30 20.52 3.35
N ALA A 67 21.35 21.48 3.42
CA ALA A 67 19.95 21.21 3.16
C ALA A 67 19.72 20.72 1.72
N LYS A 68 18.82 19.76 1.58
CA LYS A 68 18.41 19.18 0.30
C LYS A 68 16.91 18.91 0.31
N ALA A 69 16.21 19.45 -0.67
CA ALA A 69 14.84 19.07 -0.90
C ALA A 69 14.78 17.75 -1.68
N LEU A 70 13.89 16.85 -1.28
CA LEU A 70 13.63 15.59 -1.94
C LEU A 70 12.18 15.52 -2.37
N PHE A 71 11.95 15.02 -3.58
CA PHE A 71 10.62 14.92 -4.17
C PHE A 71 10.37 13.51 -4.71
N ALA A 72 9.14 13.02 -4.51
CA ALA A 72 8.68 11.82 -5.17
C ALA A 72 7.21 11.96 -5.57
N THR A 73 6.86 11.37 -6.69
CA THR A 73 5.47 11.26 -7.13
C THR A 73 5.09 9.80 -7.29
N GLY A 74 3.83 9.48 -7.00
CA GLY A 74 3.31 8.14 -7.16
C GLY A 74 1.86 8.15 -7.59
N GLU A 75 1.47 7.11 -8.30
CA GLU A 75 0.09 6.89 -8.70
C GLU A 75 -0.27 5.41 -8.53
N VAL A 76 -1.43 5.17 -7.90
CA VAL A 76 -2.07 3.86 -7.90
C VAL A 76 -3.41 4.03 -8.61
N THR A 77 -3.63 3.21 -9.64
CA THR A 77 -4.89 3.17 -10.39
C THR A 77 -5.49 1.78 -10.27
N THR A 78 -6.76 1.72 -9.90
CA THR A 78 -7.53 0.49 -9.86
C THR A 78 -8.73 0.64 -10.78
N ASP A 79 -8.80 -0.21 -11.80
CA ASP A 79 -9.92 -0.29 -12.75
C ASP A 79 -10.70 -1.58 -12.44
N ILE A 80 -11.99 -1.47 -12.17
CA ILE A 80 -12.86 -2.62 -11.85
C ILE A 80 -14.07 -2.58 -12.78
N ALA A 81 -14.36 -3.71 -13.40
CA ALA A 81 -15.58 -3.97 -14.13
C ALA A 81 -16.19 -5.28 -13.65
N SER A 82 -17.43 -5.27 -13.15
CA SER A 82 -18.09 -6.45 -12.64
C SER A 82 -19.54 -6.55 -13.12
N GLY A 83 -20.01 -7.77 -13.23
CA GLY A 83 -21.40 -8.08 -13.52
C GLY A 83 -21.81 -9.37 -12.81
N TYR A 84 -23.04 -9.43 -12.31
CA TYR A 84 -23.56 -10.60 -11.63
C TYR A 84 -25.05 -10.79 -11.90
N VAL A 85 -25.50 -12.03 -11.73
CA VAL A 85 -26.91 -12.42 -11.81
C VAL A 85 -27.29 -13.08 -10.49
N THR A 86 -28.43 -12.71 -9.96
CA THR A 86 -29.02 -13.33 -8.77
C THR A 86 -30.29 -14.10 -9.14
N GLY A 87 -30.55 -15.19 -8.44
CA GLY A 87 -31.75 -15.97 -8.63
C GLY A 87 -32.33 -16.48 -7.31
N ASP A 88 -33.66 -16.38 -7.19
CA ASP A 88 -34.42 -17.06 -6.16
C ASP A 88 -35.00 -18.32 -6.78
N MET A 89 -34.43 -19.45 -6.44
CA MET A 89 -34.83 -20.76 -6.97
C MET A 89 -36.16 -21.25 -6.37
N GLY A 90 -36.62 -20.64 -5.27
CA GLY A 90 -37.93 -20.90 -4.68
C GLY A 90 -39.07 -20.62 -5.64
N GLN A 91 -38.94 -19.64 -6.54
CA GLN A 91 -39.89 -19.33 -7.59
C GLN A 91 -40.11 -20.49 -8.57
N TYR A 92 -39.13 -21.37 -8.68
CA TYR A 92 -39.14 -22.57 -9.52
C TYR A 92 -39.37 -23.85 -8.69
N GLY A 93 -39.78 -23.73 -7.41
CA GLY A 93 -40.01 -24.86 -6.52
C GLY A 93 -38.76 -25.53 -5.95
N VAL A 94 -37.56 -24.93 -6.16
CA VAL A 94 -36.30 -25.48 -5.64
C VAL A 94 -36.08 -24.97 -4.22
N LYS A 95 -36.61 -25.72 -3.26
CA LYS A 95 -36.49 -25.49 -1.83
C LYS A 95 -36.45 -26.82 -1.06
N LEU A 96 -35.92 -26.78 0.14
CA LEU A 96 -35.96 -27.95 1.03
C LEU A 96 -37.37 -28.13 1.62
N PRO A 97 -37.81 -29.35 1.88
CA PRO A 97 -39.12 -29.60 2.51
C PRO A 97 -39.25 -28.99 3.92
N THR A 98 -38.13 -28.69 4.55
CA THR A 98 -38.00 -28.14 5.91
C THR A 98 -37.85 -26.61 5.93
N ALA A 99 -37.92 -25.97 4.76
CA ALA A 99 -37.81 -24.52 4.62
C ALA A 99 -38.90 -23.97 3.71
N ASP A 100 -39.42 -22.81 4.05
CA ASP A 100 -40.40 -22.07 3.23
C ASP A 100 -39.70 -21.24 2.16
N THR A 101 -38.53 -20.72 2.47
CA THR A 101 -37.69 -19.95 1.55
C THR A 101 -36.90 -20.87 0.61
N GLY A 102 -36.81 -20.50 -0.67
CA GLY A 102 -36.04 -21.22 -1.66
C GLY A 102 -34.54 -20.97 -1.57
N ILE A 103 -33.77 -21.80 -2.28
CA ILE A 103 -32.32 -21.61 -2.43
C ILE A 103 -32.10 -20.33 -3.22
N GLN A 104 -31.25 -19.45 -2.68
CA GLN A 104 -30.83 -18.22 -3.37
C GLN A 104 -29.41 -18.39 -3.90
N ILE A 105 -29.20 -17.94 -5.14
CA ILE A 105 -27.91 -18.07 -5.82
C ILE A 105 -27.48 -16.73 -6.38
N VAL A 106 -26.18 -16.54 -6.46
CA VAL A 106 -25.54 -15.46 -7.24
C VAL A 106 -24.37 -16.02 -8.00
N GLY A 107 -24.22 -15.63 -9.24
CA GLY A 107 -23.04 -15.94 -10.05
C GLY A 107 -22.60 -14.72 -10.82
N GLY A 108 -21.30 -14.51 -10.94
CA GLY A 108 -20.81 -13.32 -11.59
C GLY A 108 -19.39 -13.42 -12.05
N TYR A 109 -18.98 -12.33 -12.68
CA TYR A 109 -17.65 -12.11 -13.22
C TYR A 109 -17.16 -10.73 -12.79
N GLU A 110 -15.89 -10.65 -12.42
CA GLU A 110 -15.19 -9.41 -12.14
C GLU A 110 -13.86 -9.37 -12.89
N TYR A 111 -13.57 -8.26 -13.52
CA TYR A 111 -12.26 -7.92 -14.03
C TYR A 111 -11.71 -6.78 -13.19
N ARG A 112 -10.49 -6.95 -12.66
CA ARG A 112 -9.80 -5.92 -11.91
C ARG A 112 -8.38 -5.78 -12.44
N GLN A 113 -7.97 -4.53 -12.68
CA GLN A 113 -6.60 -4.19 -13.02
C GLN A 113 -6.07 -3.19 -12.00
N GLU A 114 -4.88 -3.44 -11.51
CA GLU A 114 -4.15 -2.53 -10.63
C GLU A 114 -2.83 -2.13 -11.28
N LYS A 115 -2.53 -0.84 -11.21
CA LYS A 115 -1.30 -0.24 -11.71
C LYS A 115 -0.69 0.62 -10.61
N ILE A 116 0.62 0.53 -10.46
CA ILE A 116 1.40 1.38 -9.58
C ILE A 116 2.53 2.01 -10.38
N SER A 117 2.78 3.29 -10.15
CA SER A 117 4.02 3.95 -10.51
C SER A 117 4.51 4.78 -9.34
N TYR A 118 5.80 4.80 -9.11
CA TYR A 118 6.48 5.61 -8.12
C TYR A 118 7.78 6.13 -8.71
N GLU A 119 7.89 7.45 -8.78
CA GLU A 119 8.99 8.17 -9.42
C GLU A 119 9.64 9.09 -8.39
N PRO A 120 10.70 8.64 -7.71
CA PRO A 120 11.54 9.46 -6.85
C PRO A 120 12.51 10.31 -7.68
N ASP A 121 12.88 11.49 -7.17
CA ASP A 121 13.90 12.35 -7.78
C ASP A 121 15.33 11.75 -7.64
N ASP A 122 16.30 12.43 -8.26
CA ASP A 122 17.71 12.01 -8.21
C ASP A 122 18.26 12.00 -6.77
N GLY A 123 17.71 12.85 -5.89
CA GLY A 123 18.09 12.88 -4.49
C GLY A 123 17.75 11.61 -3.74
N PHE A 124 16.54 11.10 -3.94
CA PHE A 124 16.12 9.79 -3.44
C PHE A 124 16.85 8.66 -4.11
N GLN A 125 17.01 8.69 -5.44
CA GLN A 125 17.63 7.62 -6.21
C GLN A 125 19.11 7.45 -5.90
N SER A 126 19.84 8.56 -5.65
CA SER A 126 21.23 8.53 -5.27
C SER A 126 21.50 8.05 -3.83
N GLY A 127 20.47 8.09 -2.97
CA GLY A 127 20.61 7.82 -1.54
C GLY A 127 21.34 8.93 -0.77
N ASP A 128 21.44 10.13 -1.34
CA ASP A 128 22.12 11.27 -0.74
C ASP A 128 21.32 11.93 0.40
N GLY A 129 20.05 11.58 0.57
CA GLY A 129 19.22 12.05 1.67
C GLY A 129 19.56 11.38 2.99
N ALA A 130 20.17 12.11 3.94
CA ALA A 130 20.62 11.57 5.21
C ALA A 130 19.49 11.01 6.09
N GLY A 131 18.27 11.53 5.97
CA GLY A 131 17.08 11.09 6.70
C GLY A 131 16.36 9.87 6.10
N GLN A 132 16.74 9.42 4.89
CA GLN A 132 15.98 8.41 4.13
C GLN A 132 16.55 6.98 4.25
N GLY A 133 17.71 6.81 4.86
CA GLY A 133 18.31 5.49 5.11
C GLY A 133 18.94 4.80 3.90
N GLY A 134 18.79 5.31 2.69
CA GLY A 134 19.41 4.76 1.49
C GLY A 134 18.69 5.16 0.19
N ALA A 135 19.20 4.63 -0.94
CA ALA A 135 18.68 4.88 -2.27
C ALA A 135 17.27 4.27 -2.45
N THR A 136 16.38 5.03 -3.03
CA THR A 136 15.02 4.61 -3.38
C THR A 136 14.88 4.60 -4.90
N VAL A 137 14.64 3.41 -5.47
CA VAL A 137 14.52 3.26 -6.93
C VAL A 137 13.10 3.48 -7.41
N PRO A 138 12.90 3.93 -8.66
CA PRO A 138 11.59 3.97 -9.28
C PRO A 138 10.93 2.58 -9.31
N VAL A 139 9.63 2.53 -9.11
CA VAL A 139 8.84 1.31 -9.17
C VAL A 139 7.65 1.52 -10.09
N ALA A 140 7.49 0.63 -11.06
CA ALA A 140 6.30 0.59 -11.90
C ALA A 140 5.89 -0.86 -12.15
N GLY A 141 4.59 -1.11 -12.13
CA GLY A 141 4.06 -2.43 -12.39
C GLY A 141 2.55 -2.43 -12.51
N SER A 142 2.02 -3.51 -13.07
CA SER A 142 0.59 -3.73 -13.14
C SER A 142 0.28 -5.22 -13.12
N PHE A 143 -0.87 -5.55 -12.58
CA PHE A 143 -1.45 -6.87 -12.75
C PHE A 143 -2.95 -6.74 -13.03
N ALA A 144 -3.50 -7.76 -13.65
CA ALA A 144 -4.93 -7.88 -13.89
C ALA A 144 -5.39 -9.27 -13.45
N VAL A 145 -6.60 -9.34 -12.94
CA VAL A 145 -7.25 -10.58 -12.52
C VAL A 145 -8.66 -10.65 -13.10
N LYS A 146 -9.02 -11.85 -13.50
CA LYS A 146 -10.36 -12.23 -13.93
C LYS A 146 -10.92 -13.20 -12.92
N ASP A 147 -11.98 -12.80 -12.26
CA ASP A 147 -12.64 -13.58 -11.22
C ASP A 147 -13.98 -14.10 -11.72
N PHE A 148 -14.20 -15.40 -11.55
CA PHE A 148 -15.54 -16.00 -11.65
C PHE A 148 -15.97 -16.42 -10.26
N PHE A 149 -17.14 -16.02 -9.85
CA PHE A 149 -17.63 -16.36 -8.51
C PHE A 149 -19.07 -16.91 -8.56
N PHE A 150 -19.33 -17.76 -7.61
CA PHE A 150 -20.65 -18.34 -7.37
C PHE A 150 -20.88 -18.42 -5.88
N GLU A 151 -22.08 -18.01 -5.44
CA GLU A 151 -22.51 -18.17 -4.05
C GLU A 151 -23.92 -18.74 -4.00
N ALA A 152 -24.19 -19.52 -2.96
CA ALA A 152 -25.50 -20.07 -2.70
C ALA A 152 -25.84 -19.94 -1.20
N GLN A 153 -27.05 -19.48 -0.92
CA GLN A 153 -27.66 -19.53 0.40
C GLN A 153 -28.76 -20.59 0.38
N ILE A 154 -28.61 -21.57 1.25
CA ILE A 154 -29.47 -22.74 1.34
C ILE A 154 -30.18 -22.72 2.71
N PRO A 155 -31.44 -22.30 2.79
CA PRO A 155 -32.24 -22.45 4.00
C PRO A 155 -32.44 -23.93 4.30
N LEU A 156 -31.95 -24.41 5.45
CA LEU A 156 -32.06 -25.83 5.84
C LEU A 156 -33.30 -26.09 6.67
N PHE A 157 -33.59 -25.21 7.63
CA PHE A 157 -34.76 -25.29 8.50
C PHE A 157 -35.34 -23.90 8.74
N GLU A 158 -36.67 -23.79 8.75
CA GLU A 158 -37.39 -22.55 9.08
C GLU A 158 -38.63 -22.87 9.91
N GLY A 159 -38.84 -22.11 11.00
CA GLY A 159 -40.07 -22.19 11.81
C GLY A 159 -40.16 -23.38 12.76
N TYR A 160 -39.06 -24.08 13.06
CA TYR A 160 -39.03 -25.21 14.02
C TYR A 160 -38.63 -24.71 15.41
N ASP A 161 -39.06 -25.47 16.44
CA ASP A 161 -38.60 -25.29 17.81
C ASP A 161 -37.06 -25.39 17.86
N LEU A 162 -36.40 -24.40 18.48
CA LEU A 162 -34.94 -24.31 18.57
C LEU A 162 -34.21 -24.18 17.20
N ALA A 163 -34.94 -24.06 16.12
CA ALA A 163 -34.40 -23.85 14.76
C ALA A 163 -35.28 -22.89 13.99
N GLN A 164 -35.45 -21.68 14.55
CA GLN A 164 -36.25 -20.61 13.92
C GLN A 164 -35.76 -20.33 12.50
N SER A 165 -34.43 -20.31 12.30
CA SER A 165 -33.84 -20.35 10.97
C SER A 165 -32.45 -21.01 11.02
N VAL A 166 -32.19 -21.88 10.06
CA VAL A 166 -30.87 -22.48 9.86
C VAL A 166 -30.49 -22.34 8.40
N ASN A 167 -29.38 -21.64 8.13
CA ASN A 167 -28.91 -21.37 6.79
C ASN A 167 -27.48 -21.87 6.59
N LEU A 168 -27.24 -22.47 5.43
CA LEU A 168 -25.91 -22.80 4.93
C LEU A 168 -25.58 -21.82 3.79
N ASN A 169 -24.44 -21.14 3.91
CA ASN A 169 -23.94 -20.26 2.86
C ASN A 169 -22.67 -20.87 2.27
N LEU A 170 -22.66 -21.10 0.99
CA LEU A 170 -21.52 -21.63 0.24
C LEU A 170 -21.05 -20.59 -0.77
N GLY A 171 -19.74 -20.50 -0.95
CA GLY A 171 -19.14 -19.60 -1.93
C GLY A 171 -17.90 -20.22 -2.54
N TYR A 172 -17.72 -19.94 -3.83
CA TYR A 172 -16.54 -20.33 -4.60
C TYR A 172 -16.14 -19.18 -5.51
N ARG A 173 -14.82 -18.91 -5.59
CA ARG A 173 -14.24 -17.95 -6.52
C ARG A 173 -13.01 -18.56 -7.17
N TYR A 174 -12.97 -18.49 -8.48
CA TYR A 174 -11.79 -18.80 -9.29
C TYR A 174 -11.21 -17.50 -9.83
N SER A 175 -9.92 -17.27 -9.59
CA SER A 175 -9.19 -16.08 -10.02
C SER A 175 -8.06 -16.46 -10.96
N ASP A 176 -8.01 -15.82 -12.13
CA ASP A 176 -6.97 -16.00 -13.16
C ASP A 176 -6.20 -14.68 -13.32
N TYR A 177 -4.93 -14.72 -12.96
CA TYR A 177 -4.03 -13.56 -13.01
C TYR A 177 -3.24 -13.55 -14.30
N ASN A 178 -3.07 -12.37 -14.92
CA ASN A 178 -2.21 -12.20 -16.09
C ASN A 178 -0.72 -12.51 -15.83
N THR A 179 -0.34 -12.73 -14.58
CA THR A 179 1.00 -13.18 -14.17
C THR A 179 1.20 -14.70 -14.32
N GLY A 180 0.18 -15.43 -14.81
CA GLY A 180 0.19 -16.88 -14.97
C GLY A 180 -0.13 -17.67 -13.71
N GLN A 181 -0.62 -17.00 -12.66
CA GLN A 181 -1.10 -17.64 -11.43
C GLN A 181 -2.61 -17.77 -11.44
N THR A 182 -3.12 -18.85 -10.90
CA THR A 182 -4.55 -19.04 -10.64
C THR A 182 -4.78 -19.38 -9.18
N THR A 183 -5.91 -18.95 -8.64
CA THR A 183 -6.28 -19.26 -7.25
C THR A 183 -7.73 -19.69 -7.14
N ASP A 184 -7.98 -20.63 -6.26
CA ASP A 184 -9.30 -21.12 -5.88
C ASP A 184 -9.60 -20.72 -4.45
N THR A 185 -10.67 -19.99 -4.25
CA THR A 185 -11.15 -19.59 -2.91
C THR A 185 -12.52 -20.20 -2.67
N TYR A 186 -12.70 -20.79 -1.52
CA TYR A 186 -14.01 -21.32 -1.13
C TYR A 186 -14.37 -20.94 0.30
N LYS A 187 -15.68 -20.82 0.53
CA LYS A 187 -16.28 -20.45 1.81
C LYS A 187 -17.45 -21.37 2.11
N GLY A 188 -17.52 -21.84 3.33
CA GLY A 188 -18.70 -22.46 3.92
C GLY A 188 -19.04 -21.72 5.22
N ALA A 189 -20.28 -21.27 5.36
CA ALA A 189 -20.73 -20.61 6.58
C ALA A 189 -22.08 -21.15 7.00
N PHE A 190 -22.23 -21.36 8.29
CA PHE A 190 -23.42 -21.87 8.93
C PHE A 190 -23.98 -20.81 9.87
N ASP A 191 -25.29 -20.58 9.77
CA ASP A 191 -26.00 -19.59 10.55
C ASP A 191 -27.24 -20.25 11.15
N TRP A 192 -27.32 -20.25 12.48
CA TRP A 192 -28.38 -20.92 13.23
C TRP A 192 -28.99 -19.96 14.25
N SER A 193 -30.20 -19.53 14.01
CA SER A 193 -31.04 -18.81 14.97
C SER A 193 -31.89 -19.82 15.73
N PHE A 194 -31.61 -20.00 17.02
CA PHE A 194 -32.41 -20.86 17.90
C PHE A 194 -33.76 -20.24 18.17
N ASN A 195 -33.78 -18.92 18.40
CA ASN A 195 -34.95 -18.06 18.63
C ASN A 195 -34.56 -16.61 18.33
N ASP A 196 -35.43 -15.64 18.62
CA ASP A 196 -35.18 -14.20 18.39
C ASP A 196 -34.02 -13.62 19.22
N GLN A 197 -33.53 -14.33 20.23
CA GLN A 197 -32.53 -13.84 21.17
C GLN A 197 -31.15 -14.51 21.01
N ILE A 198 -31.11 -15.77 20.51
CA ILE A 198 -29.89 -16.57 20.46
C ILE A 198 -29.62 -16.99 19.01
N ARG A 199 -28.46 -16.63 18.51
CA ARG A 199 -27.96 -16.98 17.17
C ARG A 199 -26.51 -17.42 17.23
N LEU A 200 -26.21 -18.54 16.56
CA LEU A 200 -24.87 -19.07 16.37
C LEU A 200 -24.43 -18.89 14.93
N ARG A 201 -23.20 -18.46 14.72
CA ARG A 201 -22.57 -18.39 13.39
C ARG A 201 -21.22 -19.07 13.41
N ALA A 202 -20.94 -19.86 12.39
CA ALA A 202 -19.64 -20.45 12.17
C ALA A 202 -19.28 -20.36 10.69
N SER A 203 -18.00 -20.14 10.38
CA SER A 203 -17.53 -20.10 9.00
C SER A 203 -16.15 -20.71 8.86
N LEU A 204 -15.92 -21.35 7.72
CA LEU A 204 -14.63 -21.81 7.24
C LEU A 204 -14.39 -21.17 5.87
N GLN A 205 -13.23 -20.59 5.70
CA GLN A 205 -12.83 -20.00 4.43
C GLN A 205 -11.37 -20.38 4.12
N ARG A 206 -11.13 -20.69 2.86
CA ARG A 206 -9.77 -20.83 2.31
C ARG A 206 -9.61 -19.86 1.14
N ALA A 207 -8.52 -19.05 1.18
CA ALA A 207 -8.06 -18.19 0.12
C ALA A 207 -6.71 -18.71 -0.39
#